data_e9873e2bdc6d395ccc18a470d27e18bb
#
_entry.id   e9873e2bdc6d395ccc18a470d27e18bb
#
_cell.length_a   1.000
_cell.length_b   1.000
_cell.length_c   1.000
_cell.angle_alpha   90.00
_cell.angle_beta   90.00
_cell.angle_gamma   90.00
#
_symmetry.space_group_name_H-M   'P 1'
#
loop_
_entity.id
_entity.type
_entity.pdbx_description
1 polymer ?
#
loop_
_entity_poly.entity_id
_entity_poly.type
_entity_poly.pdbx_seq_one_letter_code
_entity_poly.pdbx_strand_id
1 'polypeptide(L)'
;NAKKVNIKKIIQKNWLNINRQSFPVINIERFYIYGSHIRKNYSVYKIPVKINASTAFGTGSHATTKCCLQAINYLSQRFSPNNILDYGCGTGILGIASKKVFKKSKVIFVDIDEDAVKLSKKNIELNHIKANGVYLTNSFFETKYIKNNYYNLIFANILFMPLFKLAPVFKKIIKPNSFLILSGLLKQQIPYIINRYNNFGFIEEKKIISEDWGSVIMSIKY
;
A
#
# COMPACT_ATOMS: atom_id res chain seq x y z
N ASN A 1 -7.94 -51.48 -3.46
CA ASN A 1 -8.98 -50.76 -4.21
C ASN A 1 -8.47 -49.36 -4.62
N ALA A 2 -7.88 -49.26 -5.83
CA ALA A 2 -7.43 -47.99 -6.37
C ALA A 2 -8.66 -47.19 -6.84
N LYS A 3 -8.90 -46.01 -6.27
CA LYS A 3 -9.92 -45.09 -6.74
C LYS A 3 -9.49 -44.50 -8.11
N LYS A 4 -10.41 -44.53 -9.07
CA LYS A 4 -10.24 -43.98 -10.41
C LYS A 4 -9.91 -42.48 -10.31
N VAL A 5 -8.69 -42.08 -10.68
CA VAL A 5 -8.28 -40.66 -10.72
C VAL A 5 -8.64 -40.11 -12.10
N ASN A 6 -9.57 -39.16 -12.15
CA ASN A 6 -9.90 -38.43 -13.37
C ASN A 6 -8.97 -37.24 -13.53
N ILE A 7 -8.00 -37.33 -14.43
CA ILE A 7 -7.12 -36.22 -14.80
C ILE A 7 -7.81 -35.41 -15.91
N LYS A 8 -8.29 -34.22 -15.59
CA LYS A 8 -8.77 -33.25 -16.60
C LYS A 8 -7.63 -32.33 -16.99
N LYS A 9 -7.30 -32.27 -18.28
CA LYS A 9 -6.38 -31.28 -18.82
C LYS A 9 -6.99 -29.89 -18.66
N ILE A 10 -6.43 -29.07 -17.75
CA ILE A 10 -6.84 -27.68 -17.59
C ILE A 10 -6.28 -26.92 -18.78
N ILE A 11 -7.15 -26.48 -19.69
CA ILE A 11 -6.78 -25.56 -20.79
C ILE A 11 -6.24 -24.30 -20.10
N GLN A 12 -5.06 -23.82 -20.53
CA GLN A 12 -4.47 -22.56 -20.08
C GLN A 12 -5.45 -21.41 -20.37
N LYS A 13 -6.41 -21.19 -19.47
CA LYS A 13 -7.24 -19.98 -19.49
C LYS A 13 -6.33 -18.83 -19.09
N ASN A 14 -6.44 -17.72 -19.79
CA ASN A 14 -5.73 -16.49 -19.47
C ASN A 14 -6.29 -15.91 -18.16
N TRP A 15 -5.83 -16.47 -17.03
CA TRP A 15 -6.26 -16.12 -15.67
C TRP A 15 -6.10 -14.62 -15.38
N LEU A 16 -5.14 -13.96 -16.07
CA LEU A 16 -4.92 -12.52 -15.97
C LEU A 16 -6.13 -11.72 -16.48
N ASN A 17 -6.75 -12.15 -17.57
CA ASN A 17 -7.94 -11.47 -18.11
C ASN A 17 -9.20 -11.77 -17.30
N ILE A 18 -9.32 -12.99 -16.77
CA ILE A 18 -10.45 -13.37 -15.91
C ILE A 18 -10.41 -12.59 -14.60
N ASN A 19 -9.24 -12.50 -13.95
CA ASN A 19 -9.06 -11.73 -12.71
C ASN A 19 -9.28 -10.23 -12.93
N ARG A 20 -8.88 -9.66 -14.08
CA ARG A 20 -9.17 -8.27 -14.42
C ARG A 20 -10.67 -7.97 -14.54
N GLN A 21 -11.45 -8.88 -15.07
CA GLN A 21 -12.91 -8.71 -15.27
C GLN A 21 -13.72 -8.98 -14.00
N SER A 22 -13.17 -9.69 -13.02
CA SER A 22 -13.84 -10.02 -11.76
C SER A 22 -13.55 -9.08 -10.61
N PHE A 23 -12.73 -8.03 -10.81
CA PHE A 23 -12.38 -7.09 -9.75
C PHE A 23 -13.61 -6.27 -9.34
N PRO A 24 -14.18 -6.47 -8.13
CA PRO A 24 -15.36 -5.75 -7.70
C PRO A 24 -15.02 -4.29 -7.35
N VAL A 25 -16.05 -3.45 -7.42
CA VAL A 25 -15.95 -2.10 -6.86
C VAL A 25 -15.83 -2.18 -5.34
N ILE A 26 -14.89 -1.42 -4.78
CA ILE A 26 -14.65 -1.38 -3.34
C ILE A 26 -14.82 0.07 -2.86
N ASN A 27 -15.74 0.25 -1.91
CA ASN A 27 -15.97 1.53 -1.26
C ASN A 27 -15.35 1.51 0.14
N ILE A 28 -14.38 2.40 0.39
CA ILE A 28 -13.72 2.54 1.69
C ILE A 28 -13.63 4.03 2.00
N GLU A 29 -14.31 4.48 3.06
CA GLU A 29 -14.35 5.89 3.43
C GLU A 29 -14.74 6.75 2.22
N ARG A 30 -13.90 7.72 1.87
CA ARG A 30 -14.07 8.57 0.68
C ARG A 30 -13.59 7.93 -0.63
N PHE A 31 -12.92 6.76 -0.58
CA PHE A 31 -12.35 6.14 -1.76
C PHE A 31 -13.35 5.24 -2.48
N TYR A 32 -13.36 5.35 -3.80
CA TYR A 32 -14.05 4.44 -4.73
C TYR A 32 -13.01 3.76 -5.61
N ILE A 33 -12.74 2.48 -5.33
CA ILE A 33 -11.70 1.71 -6.00
C ILE A 33 -12.35 0.80 -7.03
N TYR A 34 -11.87 0.84 -8.27
CA TYR A 34 -12.48 0.11 -9.37
C TYR A 34 -11.46 -0.26 -10.46
N GLY A 35 -11.75 -1.34 -11.20
CA GLY A 35 -10.96 -1.77 -12.35
C GLY A 35 -11.25 -0.95 -13.60
N SER A 36 -10.33 -0.98 -14.58
CA SER A 36 -10.51 -0.25 -15.84
C SER A 36 -11.67 -0.73 -16.70
N HIS A 37 -12.17 -1.94 -16.47
CA HIS A 37 -13.33 -2.54 -17.14
C HIS A 37 -14.67 -1.98 -16.63
N ILE A 38 -14.68 -1.29 -15.49
CA ILE A 38 -15.90 -0.76 -14.88
C ILE A 38 -16.17 0.66 -15.41
N ARG A 39 -17.38 0.90 -15.89
CA ARG A 39 -17.85 2.25 -16.25
C ARG A 39 -17.95 3.10 -14.98
N LYS A 40 -17.63 4.39 -15.11
CA LYS A 40 -17.72 5.35 -14.02
C LYS A 40 -19.15 5.43 -13.49
N ASN A 41 -19.35 5.03 -12.25
CA ASN A 41 -20.63 5.16 -11.54
C ASN A 41 -20.35 5.44 -10.07
N TYR A 42 -19.81 6.63 -9.78
CA TYR A 42 -19.52 7.03 -8.41
C TYR A 42 -19.98 8.46 -8.15
N SER A 43 -20.37 8.71 -6.90
CA SER A 43 -20.77 10.03 -6.43
C SER A 43 -19.61 11.03 -6.52
N VAL A 44 -19.94 12.29 -6.78
CA VAL A 44 -18.98 13.43 -6.82
C VAL A 44 -18.21 13.62 -5.52
N TYR A 45 -18.72 13.08 -4.40
CA TYR A 45 -18.06 13.12 -3.09
C TYR A 45 -17.00 12.02 -2.90
N LYS A 46 -16.89 11.08 -3.83
CA LYS A 46 -15.90 10.00 -3.75
C LYS A 46 -14.63 10.34 -4.52
N ILE A 47 -13.51 9.87 -3.99
CA ILE A 47 -12.21 9.93 -4.66
C ILE A 47 -12.02 8.64 -5.48
N PRO A 48 -12.13 8.70 -6.81
CA PRO A 48 -11.98 7.52 -7.65
C PRO A 48 -10.51 7.11 -7.75
N VAL A 49 -10.24 5.84 -7.49
CA VAL A 49 -8.92 5.21 -7.64
C VAL A 49 -9.06 4.02 -8.58
N LYS A 50 -8.55 4.18 -9.80
CA LYS A 50 -8.61 3.12 -10.82
C LYS A 50 -7.41 2.20 -10.68
N ILE A 51 -7.64 0.93 -10.41
CA ILE A 51 -6.58 -0.07 -10.21
C ILE A 51 -6.84 -1.28 -11.11
N ASN A 52 -5.90 -1.57 -11.99
CA ASN A 52 -5.86 -2.85 -12.64
C ASN A 52 -5.08 -3.80 -11.72
N ALA A 53 -5.79 -4.82 -11.25
CA ALA A 53 -5.18 -5.92 -10.53
C ALA A 53 -4.53 -6.90 -11.52
N SER A 54 -3.39 -7.45 -11.14
CA SER A 54 -2.80 -8.63 -11.76
C SER A 54 -2.54 -9.66 -10.65
N THR A 55 -1.56 -10.51 -10.82
CA THR A 55 -1.05 -11.39 -9.77
C THR A 55 -0.38 -10.63 -8.61
N ALA A 56 -0.08 -9.33 -8.79
CA ALA A 56 0.54 -8.51 -7.76
C ALA A 56 -0.44 -8.22 -6.61
N PHE A 57 0.08 -8.21 -5.39
CA PHE A 57 -0.64 -7.85 -4.17
C PHE A 57 -1.11 -6.38 -4.21
N GLY A 58 -2.19 -6.07 -3.47
CA GLY A 58 -2.67 -4.68 -3.35
C GLY A 58 -3.87 -4.34 -4.24
N THR A 59 -4.76 -5.30 -4.46
CA THR A 59 -6.01 -5.08 -5.21
C THR A 59 -6.99 -4.14 -4.51
N GLY A 60 -6.79 -3.82 -3.23
CA GLY A 60 -7.73 -3.04 -2.41
C GLY A 60 -8.78 -3.90 -1.70
N SER A 61 -9.01 -5.14 -2.12
CA SER A 61 -9.96 -6.06 -1.47
C SER A 61 -9.43 -6.62 -0.16
N HIS A 62 -8.11 -6.74 0.00
CA HIS A 62 -7.50 -7.29 1.19
C HIS A 62 -7.68 -6.35 2.40
N ALA A 63 -7.96 -6.91 3.57
CA ALA A 63 -8.21 -6.17 4.82
C ALA A 63 -7.10 -5.15 5.14
N THR A 64 -5.83 -5.51 4.92
CA THR A 64 -4.67 -4.63 5.18
C THR A 64 -4.68 -3.38 4.31
N THR A 65 -5.05 -3.51 3.02
CA THR A 65 -5.18 -2.34 2.12
C THR A 65 -6.32 -1.44 2.55
N LYS A 66 -7.46 -2.03 2.99
CA LYS A 66 -8.59 -1.26 3.55
C LYS A 66 -8.14 -0.45 4.77
N CYS A 67 -7.43 -1.08 5.73
CA CYS A 67 -6.90 -0.40 6.90
C CYS A 67 -5.95 0.75 6.54
N CYS A 68 -5.09 0.60 5.53
CA CYS A 68 -4.22 1.68 5.06
C CYS A 68 -5.02 2.85 4.45
N LEU A 69 -6.07 2.57 3.67
CA LEU A 69 -6.92 3.62 3.11
C LEU A 69 -7.70 4.37 4.19
N GLN A 70 -8.15 3.67 5.23
CA GLN A 70 -8.73 4.29 6.42
C GLN A 70 -7.71 5.17 7.17
N ALA A 71 -6.44 4.71 7.27
CA ALA A 71 -5.37 5.49 7.85
C ALA A 71 -5.08 6.79 7.06
N ILE A 72 -5.09 6.73 5.71
CA ILE A 72 -4.97 7.92 4.85
C ILE A 72 -6.12 8.89 5.14
N ASN A 73 -7.37 8.40 5.21
CA ASN A 73 -8.53 9.22 5.51
C ASN A 73 -8.40 9.89 6.89
N TYR A 74 -8.01 9.13 7.91
CA TYR A 74 -7.79 9.64 9.26
C TYR A 74 -6.73 10.74 9.32
N LEU A 75 -5.57 10.55 8.69
CA LEU A 75 -4.49 11.53 8.67
C LEU A 75 -4.84 12.78 7.86
N SER A 76 -5.61 12.64 6.79
CA SER A 76 -5.94 13.75 5.89
C SER A 76 -6.74 14.89 6.55
N GLN A 77 -7.32 14.64 7.70
CA GLN A 77 -8.08 15.65 8.46
C GLN A 77 -7.18 16.56 9.32
N ARG A 78 -5.92 16.17 9.55
CA ARG A 78 -5.03 16.83 10.52
C ARG A 78 -3.58 16.97 10.05
N PHE A 79 -3.25 16.42 8.90
CA PHE A 79 -1.87 16.36 8.42
C PHE A 79 -1.81 16.55 6.89
N SER A 80 -0.80 17.25 6.42
CA SER A 80 -0.56 17.49 5.00
C SER A 80 0.92 17.21 4.67
N PRO A 81 1.27 16.00 4.24
CA PRO A 81 2.64 15.62 3.94
C PRO A 81 3.14 16.28 2.65
N ASN A 82 4.41 16.73 2.64
CA ASN A 82 5.07 17.20 1.43
C ASN A 82 5.66 16.05 0.61
N ASN A 83 6.22 15.04 1.28
CA ASN A 83 6.93 13.93 0.66
C ASN A 83 6.38 12.60 1.20
N ILE A 84 5.89 11.77 0.31
CA ILE A 84 5.26 10.48 0.61
C ILE A 84 6.10 9.37 -0.02
N LEU A 85 6.27 8.27 0.70
CA LEU A 85 6.89 7.04 0.21
C LEU A 85 5.89 5.89 0.32
N ASP A 86 5.61 5.23 -0.79
CA ASP A 86 4.89 3.96 -0.86
C ASP A 86 5.92 2.83 -0.99
N TYR A 87 6.19 2.17 0.14
CA TYR A 87 7.27 1.17 0.28
C TYR A 87 6.71 -0.25 0.18
N GLY A 88 7.14 -1.00 -0.85
CA GLY A 88 6.47 -2.24 -1.27
C GLY A 88 5.14 -1.90 -1.93
N CYS A 89 5.19 -1.05 -2.97
CA CYS A 89 4.00 -0.37 -3.50
C CYS A 89 3.00 -1.31 -4.20
N GLY A 90 3.44 -2.50 -4.67
CA GLY A 90 2.58 -3.44 -5.38
C GLY A 90 1.86 -2.80 -6.57
N THR A 91 0.54 -2.70 -6.51
CA THR A 91 -0.28 -2.02 -7.51
C THR A 91 -0.14 -0.50 -7.51
N GLY A 92 0.50 0.09 -6.51
CA GLY A 92 0.60 1.53 -6.29
C GLY A 92 -0.64 2.17 -5.66
N ILE A 93 -1.61 1.38 -5.22
CA ILE A 93 -2.90 1.88 -4.73
C ILE A 93 -2.78 2.90 -3.61
N LEU A 94 -1.87 2.70 -2.64
CA LEU A 94 -1.72 3.58 -1.48
C LEU A 94 -1.10 4.91 -1.87
N GLY A 95 -0.03 4.89 -2.65
CA GLY A 95 0.58 6.10 -3.18
C GLY A 95 -0.36 6.88 -4.10
N ILE A 96 -1.13 6.19 -4.95
CA ILE A 96 -2.14 6.82 -5.84
C ILE A 96 -3.25 7.46 -5.02
N ALA A 97 -3.82 6.75 -4.05
CA ALA A 97 -4.86 7.26 -3.16
C ALA A 97 -4.36 8.49 -2.38
N SER A 98 -3.13 8.41 -1.84
CA SER A 98 -2.49 9.51 -1.13
C SER A 98 -2.29 10.73 -2.02
N LYS A 99 -1.82 10.55 -3.25
CA LYS A 99 -1.63 11.67 -4.20
C LYS A 99 -2.94 12.37 -4.55
N LYS A 100 -4.04 11.62 -4.63
CA LYS A 100 -5.37 12.19 -4.89
C LYS A 100 -5.90 12.99 -3.70
N VAL A 101 -5.57 12.59 -2.48
CA VAL A 101 -5.91 13.32 -1.24
C VAL A 101 -4.97 14.51 -1.05
N PHE A 102 -3.68 14.28 -1.07
CA PHE A 102 -2.61 15.25 -0.83
C PHE A 102 -2.04 15.74 -2.17
N LYS A 103 -2.83 16.52 -2.91
CA LYS A 103 -2.53 16.91 -4.30
C LYS A 103 -1.16 17.55 -4.51
N LYS A 104 -0.66 18.31 -3.53
CA LYS A 104 0.63 19.01 -3.59
C LYS A 104 1.82 18.11 -3.24
N SER A 105 1.60 16.95 -2.62
CA SER A 105 2.68 16.06 -2.17
C SER A 105 3.47 15.47 -3.34
N LYS A 106 4.75 15.28 -3.10
CA LYS A 106 5.62 14.43 -3.95
C LYS A 106 5.46 12.98 -3.48
N VAL A 107 5.25 12.06 -4.40
CA VAL A 107 5.08 10.64 -4.09
C VAL A 107 6.13 9.83 -4.84
N ILE A 108 6.84 8.99 -4.08
CA ILE A 108 7.79 8.02 -4.58
C ILE A 108 7.26 6.62 -4.26
N PHE A 109 7.38 5.72 -5.22
CA PHE A 109 6.97 4.34 -5.14
C PHE A 109 8.22 3.46 -5.26
N VAL A 110 8.35 2.46 -4.42
CA VAL A 110 9.43 1.47 -4.51
C VAL A 110 8.89 0.06 -4.30
N ASP A 111 9.41 -0.87 -5.07
CA ASP A 111 9.14 -2.30 -4.90
C ASP A 111 10.36 -3.12 -5.26
N ILE A 112 10.43 -4.35 -4.75
CA ILE A 112 11.46 -5.35 -5.11
C ILE A 112 11.03 -6.24 -6.28
N ASP A 113 9.74 -6.20 -6.63
CA ASP A 113 9.16 -6.96 -7.72
C ASP A 113 9.03 -6.09 -8.97
N GLU A 114 9.67 -6.51 -10.05
CA GLU A 114 9.66 -5.81 -11.33
C GLU A 114 8.24 -5.70 -11.92
N ASP A 115 7.42 -6.73 -11.76
CA ASP A 115 6.04 -6.73 -12.26
C ASP A 115 5.16 -5.78 -11.46
N ALA A 116 5.38 -5.66 -10.14
CA ALA A 116 4.74 -4.65 -9.30
C ALA A 116 5.12 -3.23 -9.76
N VAL A 117 6.40 -2.98 -10.04
CA VAL A 117 6.87 -1.67 -10.57
C VAL A 117 6.24 -1.35 -11.92
N LYS A 118 6.17 -2.32 -12.86
CA LYS A 118 5.50 -2.14 -14.16
C LYS A 118 4.01 -1.86 -14.00
N LEU A 119 3.36 -2.58 -13.09
CA LEU A 119 1.92 -2.44 -12.82
C LEU A 119 1.60 -1.11 -12.16
N SER A 120 2.38 -0.70 -11.16
CA SER A 120 2.19 0.60 -10.49
C SER A 120 2.34 1.76 -11.47
N LYS A 121 3.31 1.73 -12.39
CA LYS A 121 3.45 2.74 -13.45
C LYS A 121 2.19 2.85 -14.31
N LYS A 122 1.63 1.71 -14.77
CA LYS A 122 0.37 1.68 -15.53
C LYS A 122 -0.81 2.24 -14.74
N ASN A 123 -0.92 1.88 -13.45
CA ASN A 123 -1.99 2.39 -12.59
C ASN A 123 -1.85 3.89 -12.30
N ILE A 124 -0.63 4.41 -12.18
CA ILE A 124 -0.34 5.85 -12.05
C ILE A 124 -0.84 6.61 -13.28
N GLU A 125 -0.53 6.11 -14.48
CA GLU A 125 -1.00 6.68 -15.76
C GLU A 125 -2.53 6.66 -15.86
N LEU A 126 -3.17 5.52 -15.53
CA LEU A 126 -4.64 5.38 -15.51
C LEU A 126 -5.36 6.35 -14.58
N ASN A 127 -4.67 6.82 -13.55
CA ASN A 127 -5.21 7.79 -12.60
C ASN A 127 -4.84 9.24 -12.93
N HIS A 128 -4.09 9.48 -14.01
CA HIS A 128 -3.62 10.80 -14.44
C HIS A 128 -2.92 11.57 -13.30
N ILE A 129 -2.10 10.88 -12.50
CA ILE A 129 -1.30 11.51 -11.44
C ILE A 129 0.17 11.57 -11.83
N LYS A 130 0.89 12.56 -11.30
CA LYS A 130 2.34 12.69 -11.46
C LYS A 130 3.03 12.03 -10.26
N ALA A 131 3.71 10.91 -10.49
CA ALA A 131 4.66 10.33 -9.54
C ALA A 131 6.00 11.08 -9.64
N ASN A 132 6.72 11.16 -8.51
CA ASN A 132 8.07 11.75 -8.47
C ASN A 132 9.17 10.68 -8.64
N GLY A 133 8.79 9.43 -8.68
CA GLY A 133 9.64 8.28 -9.00
C GLY A 133 8.90 6.97 -8.76
N VAL A 134 9.25 5.97 -9.56
CA VAL A 134 8.81 4.58 -9.39
C VAL A 134 10.03 3.71 -9.64
N TYR A 135 10.55 3.07 -8.60
CA TYR A 135 11.85 2.42 -8.63
C TYR A 135 11.75 0.95 -8.26
N LEU A 136 12.51 0.14 -8.98
CA LEU A 136 12.84 -1.22 -8.61
C LEU A 136 14.04 -1.17 -7.66
N THR A 137 13.98 -1.89 -6.56
CA THR A 137 15.09 -2.06 -5.61
C THR A 137 15.50 -3.52 -5.54
N ASN A 138 16.80 -3.80 -5.33
CA ASN A 138 17.29 -5.19 -5.28
C ASN A 138 16.97 -5.87 -3.95
N SER A 139 16.66 -5.10 -2.93
CA SER A 139 16.24 -5.60 -1.63
C SER A 139 15.42 -4.56 -0.86
N PHE A 140 14.69 -5.00 0.16
CA PHE A 140 13.99 -4.08 1.08
C PHE A 140 14.93 -3.14 1.84
N PHE A 141 16.23 -3.37 1.85
CA PHE A 141 17.19 -2.53 2.58
C PHE A 141 17.96 -1.57 1.68
N GLU A 142 17.74 -1.64 0.37
CA GLU A 142 18.39 -0.74 -0.57
C GLU A 142 17.78 0.67 -0.48
N THR A 143 18.64 1.66 -0.24
CA THR A 143 18.22 3.07 -0.09
C THR A 143 18.71 3.97 -1.22
N LYS A 144 19.22 3.41 -2.34
CA LYS A 144 19.78 4.17 -3.47
C LYS A 144 18.86 5.28 -3.98
N TYR A 145 17.54 4.99 -4.02
CA TYR A 145 16.52 5.93 -4.51
C TYR A 145 15.77 6.64 -3.39
N ILE A 146 16.17 6.41 -2.13
CA ILE A 146 15.47 6.86 -0.93
C ILE A 146 16.34 7.86 -0.19
N LYS A 147 15.79 9.05 0.08
CA LYS A 147 16.52 10.13 0.75
C LYS A 147 16.38 10.03 2.27
N ASN A 148 17.47 10.26 3.00
CA ASN A 148 17.45 10.37 4.45
C ASN A 148 16.72 11.63 4.91
N ASN A 149 16.03 11.55 6.05
CA ASN A 149 15.32 12.67 6.68
C ASN A 149 14.48 13.48 5.67
N TYR A 150 13.68 12.77 4.87
CA TYR A 150 12.98 13.38 3.74
C TYR A 150 11.47 13.17 3.73
N TYR A 151 10.99 12.01 4.18
CA TYR A 151 9.58 11.65 4.05
C TYR A 151 8.77 12.09 5.27
N ASN A 152 7.59 12.66 4.98
CA ASN A 152 6.63 13.04 6.02
C ASN A 152 5.56 11.97 6.23
N LEU A 153 5.34 11.11 5.24
CA LEU A 153 4.42 9.98 5.32
C LEU A 153 5.04 8.80 4.59
N ILE A 154 5.11 7.67 5.27
CA ILE A 154 5.57 6.41 4.70
C ILE A 154 4.48 5.37 4.86
N PHE A 155 4.17 4.66 3.79
CA PHE A 155 3.38 3.43 3.81
C PHE A 155 4.30 2.23 3.64
N ALA A 156 4.07 1.20 4.44
CA ALA A 156 4.69 -0.11 4.27
C ALA A 156 3.64 -1.20 4.56
N ASN A 157 2.98 -1.68 3.52
CA ASN A 157 2.01 -2.76 3.58
C ASN A 157 2.65 -4.05 3.06
N ILE A 158 3.55 -4.61 3.84
CA ILE A 158 4.37 -5.78 3.52
C ILE A 158 4.37 -6.78 4.67
N LEU A 159 5.02 -7.94 4.49
CA LEU A 159 5.06 -9.00 5.49
C LEU A 159 5.76 -8.57 6.78
N PHE A 160 5.39 -9.21 7.91
CA PHE A 160 5.86 -8.91 9.26
C PHE A 160 7.39 -8.89 9.39
N MET A 161 8.09 -9.92 8.90
CA MET A 161 9.56 -10.01 9.11
C MET A 161 10.34 -8.90 8.40
N PRO A 162 10.08 -8.55 7.13
CA PRO A 162 10.65 -7.34 6.53
C PRO A 162 10.33 -6.07 7.31
N LEU A 163 9.07 -5.86 7.71
CA LEU A 163 8.69 -4.69 8.52
C LEU A 163 9.50 -4.60 9.82
N PHE A 164 9.63 -5.70 10.55
CA PHE A 164 10.36 -5.75 11.81
C PHE A 164 11.84 -5.34 11.63
N LYS A 165 12.47 -5.75 10.53
CA LYS A 165 13.86 -5.41 10.21
C LYS A 165 14.03 -3.98 9.70
N LEU A 166 13.00 -3.38 9.10
CA LEU A 166 13.06 -2.04 8.50
C LEU A 166 12.98 -0.88 9.49
N ALA A 167 12.72 -1.11 10.77
CA ALA A 167 12.61 -0.03 11.77
C ALA A 167 13.78 0.96 11.75
N PRO A 168 15.09 0.55 11.75
CA PRO A 168 16.21 1.48 11.66
C PRO A 168 16.27 2.24 10.32
N VAL A 169 15.82 1.60 9.21
CA VAL A 169 15.78 2.26 7.89
C VAL A 169 14.74 3.37 7.91
N PHE A 170 13.52 3.08 8.38
CA PHE A 170 12.47 4.09 8.43
C PHE A 170 12.82 5.22 9.40
N LYS A 171 13.50 4.94 10.52
CA LYS A 171 14.03 5.98 11.40
C LYS A 171 14.98 6.94 10.67
N LYS A 172 15.82 6.42 9.78
CA LYS A 172 16.80 7.22 9.04
C LYS A 172 16.17 8.09 7.95
N ILE A 173 15.11 7.63 7.32
CA ILE A 173 14.52 8.30 6.15
C ILE A 173 13.33 9.20 6.47
N ILE A 174 12.66 8.98 7.61
CA ILE A 174 11.50 9.78 8.02
C ILE A 174 11.96 11.11 8.65
N LYS A 175 11.16 12.15 8.45
CA LYS A 175 11.36 13.47 9.10
C LYS A 175 10.77 13.48 10.51
N PRO A 176 11.22 14.42 11.36
CA PRO A 176 10.49 14.80 12.56
C PRO A 176 9.02 15.17 12.26
N ASN A 177 8.15 14.99 13.25
CA ASN A 177 6.71 15.32 13.16
C ASN A 177 6.02 14.70 11.93
N SER A 178 6.29 13.44 11.70
CA SER A 178 5.86 12.68 10.54
C SER A 178 5.21 11.35 10.93
N PHE A 179 4.56 10.71 9.97
CA PHE A 179 3.82 9.48 10.21
C PHE A 179 4.31 8.31 9.35
N LEU A 180 4.24 7.13 9.95
CA LEU A 180 4.52 5.85 9.33
C LEU A 180 3.31 4.94 9.49
N ILE A 181 2.81 4.39 8.39
CA ILE A 181 1.70 3.43 8.39
C ILE A 181 2.28 2.05 8.08
N LEU A 182 2.24 1.17 9.07
CA LEU A 182 2.69 -0.22 8.99
C LEU A 182 1.47 -1.13 8.83
N SER A 183 1.48 -2.00 7.84
CA SER A 183 0.38 -2.91 7.54
C SER A 183 0.88 -4.22 6.94
N GLY A 184 -0.03 -5.16 6.63
CA GLY A 184 0.36 -6.53 6.28
C GLY A 184 0.59 -7.39 7.51
N LEU A 185 0.00 -7.00 8.64
CA LEU A 185 0.18 -7.58 9.97
C LEU A 185 -1.06 -8.35 10.38
N LEU A 186 -0.87 -9.56 10.91
CA LEU A 186 -1.89 -10.22 11.71
C LEU A 186 -2.05 -9.47 13.04
N LYS A 187 -3.26 -9.47 13.61
CA LYS A 187 -3.58 -8.86 14.92
C LYS A 187 -2.54 -9.17 15.99
N GLN A 188 -2.16 -10.43 16.10
CA GLN A 188 -1.20 -10.93 17.08
C GLN A 188 0.23 -10.43 16.85
N GLN A 189 0.57 -9.96 15.65
CA GLN A 189 1.89 -9.42 15.32
C GLN A 189 2.03 -7.93 15.68
N ILE A 190 0.92 -7.23 15.85
CA ILE A 190 0.89 -5.78 16.09
C ILE A 190 1.68 -5.38 17.33
N PRO A 191 1.53 -6.02 18.52
CA PRO A 191 2.29 -5.63 19.70
C PRO A 191 3.81 -5.72 19.50
N TYR A 192 4.28 -6.74 18.78
CA TYR A 192 5.70 -6.92 18.49
C TYR A 192 6.25 -5.82 17.58
N ILE A 193 5.48 -5.41 16.57
CA ILE A 193 5.86 -4.30 15.68
C ILE A 193 5.89 -2.99 16.47
N ILE A 194 4.88 -2.69 17.27
CA ILE A 194 4.84 -1.46 18.08
C ILE A 194 6.06 -1.41 19.00
N ASN A 195 6.32 -2.47 19.76
CA ASN A 195 7.49 -2.52 20.64
C ASN A 195 8.81 -2.33 19.88
N ARG A 196 8.95 -2.98 18.71
CA ARG A 196 10.13 -2.83 17.85
C ARG A 196 10.33 -1.37 17.42
N TYR A 197 9.28 -0.71 16.95
CA TYR A 197 9.37 0.67 16.46
C TYR A 197 9.52 1.68 17.58
N ASN A 198 8.94 1.43 18.77
CA ASN A 198 9.15 2.27 19.96
C ASN A 198 10.63 2.35 20.33
N ASN A 199 11.40 1.26 20.18
CA ASN A 199 12.85 1.25 20.42
C ASN A 199 13.64 2.14 19.44
N PHE A 200 13.01 2.62 18.35
CA PHE A 200 13.58 3.58 17.40
C PHE A 200 12.96 4.98 17.53
N GLY A 201 12.21 5.24 18.61
CA GLY A 201 11.62 6.54 18.90
C GLY A 201 10.32 6.85 18.17
N PHE A 202 9.67 5.82 17.60
CA PHE A 202 8.31 5.97 17.09
C PHE A 202 7.31 5.79 18.24
N ILE A 203 6.14 6.43 18.12
CA ILE A 203 5.06 6.38 19.10
C ILE A 203 3.80 5.90 18.38
N GLU A 204 3.09 4.97 18.99
CA GLU A 204 1.77 4.52 18.49
C GLU A 204 0.77 5.66 18.54
N GLU A 205 0.14 5.99 17.41
CA GLU A 205 -0.96 6.96 17.33
C GLU A 205 -2.33 6.28 17.24
N LYS A 206 -2.41 5.22 16.44
CA LYS A 206 -3.69 4.51 16.23
C LYS A 206 -3.47 3.11 15.64
N LYS A 207 -4.30 2.16 16.11
CA LYS A 207 -4.49 0.85 15.47
C LYS A 207 -5.78 0.86 14.65
N ILE A 208 -5.75 0.21 13.50
CA ILE A 208 -6.93 -0.03 12.66
C ILE A 208 -6.96 -1.53 12.39
N ILE A 209 -8.02 -2.17 12.86
CA ILE A 209 -8.17 -3.63 12.78
C ILE A 209 -9.34 -3.96 11.85
N SER A 210 -9.16 -4.94 11.00
CA SER A 210 -10.20 -5.50 10.14
C SER A 210 -9.99 -7.02 10.06
N GLU A 211 -10.94 -7.76 10.60
CA GLU A 211 -10.88 -9.22 10.71
C GLU A 211 -9.63 -9.66 11.52
N ASP A 212 -8.80 -10.52 10.95
CA ASP A 212 -7.55 -11.00 11.57
C ASP A 212 -6.34 -10.11 11.27
N TRP A 213 -6.53 -9.03 10.52
CA TRP A 213 -5.47 -8.15 10.05
C TRP A 213 -5.55 -6.77 10.68
N GLY A 214 -4.42 -6.06 10.66
CA GLY A 214 -4.40 -4.69 11.13
C GLY A 214 -3.27 -3.86 10.55
N SER A 215 -3.42 -2.57 10.78
CA SER A 215 -2.43 -1.54 10.49
C SER A 215 -2.19 -0.69 11.72
N VAL A 216 -0.99 -0.16 11.85
CA VAL A 216 -0.60 0.75 12.91
C VAL A 216 -0.14 2.06 12.30
N ILE A 217 -0.69 3.17 12.79
CA ILE A 217 -0.17 4.50 12.53
C ILE A 217 0.83 4.81 13.64
N MET A 218 2.07 5.05 13.27
CA MET A 218 3.12 5.48 14.17
C MET A 218 3.50 6.92 13.86
N SER A 219 3.78 7.72 14.88
CA SER A 219 4.37 9.05 14.74
C SER A 219 5.81 9.06 15.21
N ILE A 220 6.55 10.08 14.79
CA ILE A 220 7.85 10.39 15.33
C ILE A 220 7.87 11.86 15.71
N LYS A 221 8.15 12.13 16.98
CA LYS A 221 8.28 13.47 17.54
C LYS A 221 9.75 13.73 17.90
N TYR A 222 10.13 14.96 17.89
CA TYR A 222 11.40 15.45 18.44
C TYR A 222 11.12 16.58 19.40
#